data_9769bcb93f8e99debfc96f2ca8f2bca0
#
_entry.id   9769bcb93f8e99debfc96f2ca8f2bca0
#
_cell.length_a   1.000
_cell.length_b   1.000
_cell.length_c   1.000
_cell.angle_alpha   90.00
_cell.angle_beta   90.00
_cell.angle_gamma   90.00
#
_symmetry.space_group_name_H-M   'P 1'
#
loop_
_entity.id
_entity.type
_entity.pdbx_description
1 polymer ?
#
loop_
_entity_poly.entity_id
_entity_poly.type
_entity_poly.pdbx_seq_one_letter_code
_entity_poly.pdbx_strand_id
1 'polypeptide(L)'
;MGELIVAHSSIRTFKDWISENRADDFEKIISDLDNITKSMQEDVLSVRMIPIGNTFIQFKRMIRDLAKKLDKKIKFDIKGGETEIDKTIIEKIVDPLRHMIRNSIDHGIESSAEREAKGKNEEGTIKISAYHQGGEVIIEIEDDGKGLDKEKILEKAISNKLISPNTQLLNEDIFALIFEPGFSTKESVTELSGRGVGMDVVKITSMS
;
A
#
# COMPACT_ATOMS: atom_id res chain seq x y z
N MET A 1 6.90 14.77 21.88
CA MET A 1 5.44 14.57 21.76
C MET A 1 4.87 13.66 22.82
N GLY A 2 5.43 12.47 23.10
CA GLY A 2 4.97 11.58 24.18
C GLY A 2 4.94 12.23 25.56
N GLU A 3 5.96 13.02 25.91
CA GLU A 3 6.05 13.70 27.20
C GLU A 3 4.95 14.74 27.41
N LEU A 4 4.52 15.45 26.34
CA LEU A 4 3.44 16.45 26.40
C LEU A 4 2.09 15.76 26.67
N ILE A 5 1.84 14.59 26.08
CA ILE A 5 0.63 13.78 26.32
C ILE A 5 0.61 13.24 27.75
N VAL A 6 1.75 12.81 28.28
CA VAL A 6 1.87 12.34 29.67
C VAL A 6 1.64 13.49 30.65
N ALA A 7 2.24 14.67 30.40
CA ALA A 7 2.04 15.85 31.22
C ALA A 7 0.56 16.29 31.24
N HIS A 8 -0.09 16.30 30.08
CA HIS A 8 -1.52 16.60 29.94
C HIS A 8 -2.40 15.59 30.72
N SER A 9 -2.10 14.29 30.62
CA SER A 9 -2.82 13.26 31.39
C SER A 9 -2.65 13.46 32.90
N SER A 10 -1.46 13.85 33.36
CA SER A 10 -1.19 14.11 34.78
C SER A 10 -1.95 15.33 35.29
N ILE A 11 -2.04 16.41 34.49
CA ILE A 11 -2.82 17.62 34.84
C ILE A 11 -4.31 17.27 34.98
N ARG A 12 -4.85 16.38 34.16
CA ARG A 12 -6.24 15.93 34.22
C ARG A 12 -6.56 15.19 35.52
N THR A 13 -5.60 14.46 36.09
CA THR A 13 -5.75 13.73 37.36
C THR A 13 -5.79 14.67 38.57
N PHE A 14 -5.28 15.91 38.45
CA PHE A 14 -5.35 16.93 39.50
C PHE A 14 -6.70 17.67 39.56
N LYS A 15 -7.63 17.41 38.63
CA LYS A 15 -8.97 18.01 38.61
C LYS A 15 -9.73 17.86 39.95
N ASP A 16 -9.62 16.70 40.57
CA ASP A 16 -10.33 16.36 41.81
C ASP A 16 -9.79 17.12 43.03
N TRP A 17 -8.66 17.82 42.86
CA TRP A 17 -8.02 18.62 43.93
C TRP A 17 -8.37 20.11 43.89
N ILE A 18 -9.13 20.56 42.90
CA ILE A 18 -9.47 21.97 42.69
C ILE A 18 -10.82 22.25 43.32
N SER A 19 -10.88 23.30 44.16
CA SER A 19 -12.12 23.77 44.79
C SER A 19 -13.18 24.12 43.73
N GLU A 20 -14.47 23.85 44.00
CA GLU A 20 -15.60 24.01 43.05
C GLU A 20 -15.61 25.37 42.31
N ASN A 21 -15.15 26.46 42.93
CA ASN A 21 -15.13 27.79 42.33
C ASN A 21 -14.04 27.99 41.23
N ARG A 22 -13.16 27.03 40.99
CA ARG A 22 -12.08 27.10 39.95
C ARG A 22 -12.14 25.93 38.99
N ALA A 23 -13.09 25.03 39.13
CA ALA A 23 -13.20 23.86 38.30
C ALA A 23 -13.48 24.23 36.83
N ASP A 24 -14.35 25.24 36.60
CA ASP A 24 -14.71 25.69 35.24
C ASP A 24 -13.51 26.33 34.51
N ASP A 25 -12.74 27.14 35.23
CA ASP A 25 -11.52 27.76 34.66
C ASP A 25 -10.49 26.69 34.32
N PHE A 26 -10.37 25.68 35.16
CA PHE A 26 -9.46 24.57 34.94
C PHE A 26 -9.89 23.70 33.74
N GLU A 27 -11.19 23.39 33.62
CA GLU A 27 -11.74 22.65 32.46
C GLU A 27 -11.48 23.42 31.15
N LYS A 28 -11.64 24.72 31.15
CA LYS A 28 -11.34 25.56 30.00
C LYS A 28 -9.86 25.50 29.62
N ILE A 29 -8.96 25.61 30.61
CA ILE A 29 -7.50 25.50 30.35
C ILE A 29 -7.14 24.12 29.78
N ILE A 30 -7.73 23.05 30.30
CA ILE A 30 -7.52 21.70 29.80
C ILE A 30 -8.02 21.56 28.33
N SER A 31 -9.21 22.09 28.03
CA SER A 31 -9.77 22.10 26.69
C SER A 31 -8.89 22.88 25.70
N ASP A 32 -8.40 24.06 26.12
CA ASP A 32 -7.49 24.88 25.30
C ASP A 32 -6.16 24.12 25.04
N LEU A 33 -5.63 23.45 26.06
CA LEU A 33 -4.42 22.64 25.93
C LEU A 33 -4.63 21.43 24.99
N ASP A 34 -5.78 20.76 25.06
CA ASP A 34 -6.17 19.70 24.14
C ASP A 34 -6.20 20.19 22.69
N ASN A 35 -6.82 21.36 22.47
CA ASN A 35 -6.91 21.96 21.13
C ASN A 35 -5.53 22.35 20.58
N ILE A 36 -4.68 22.97 21.41
CA ILE A 36 -3.30 23.34 21.03
C ILE A 36 -2.49 22.07 20.70
N THR A 37 -2.58 21.06 21.57
CA THR A 37 -1.85 19.80 21.36
C THR A 37 -2.28 19.11 20.08
N LYS A 38 -3.59 19.08 19.77
CA LYS A 38 -4.13 18.52 18.54
C LYS A 38 -3.68 19.30 17.32
N SER A 39 -3.75 20.64 17.36
CA SER A 39 -3.25 21.49 16.29
C SER A 39 -1.76 21.28 16.03
N MET A 40 -0.94 21.21 17.09
CA MET A 40 0.50 20.92 16.94
C MET A 40 0.74 19.52 16.35
N GLN A 41 -0.09 18.53 16.68
CA GLN A 41 0.01 17.19 16.05
C GLN A 41 -0.32 17.26 14.57
N GLU A 42 -1.39 17.96 14.19
CA GLU A 42 -1.79 18.16 12.79
C GLU A 42 -0.70 18.91 12.01
N ASP A 43 -0.12 19.96 12.57
CA ASP A 43 0.96 20.72 11.96
C ASP A 43 2.22 19.87 11.74
N VAL A 44 2.62 19.07 12.74
CA VAL A 44 3.77 18.15 12.62
C VAL A 44 3.51 17.06 11.57
N LEU A 45 2.28 16.56 11.45
CA LEU A 45 1.91 15.61 10.41
C LEU A 45 1.93 16.27 9.02
N SER A 46 1.44 17.50 8.89
CA SER A 46 1.42 18.22 7.60
C SER A 46 2.83 18.52 7.07
N VAL A 47 3.80 18.79 7.94
CA VAL A 47 5.22 18.99 7.55
C VAL A 47 5.86 17.72 6.97
N ARG A 48 5.30 16.53 7.25
CA ARG A 48 5.81 15.25 6.73
C ARG A 48 5.14 14.78 5.45
N MET A 49 4.08 15.45 5.01
CA MET A 49 3.40 15.11 3.76
C MET A 49 4.27 15.51 2.57
N ILE A 50 4.48 14.58 1.66
CA ILE A 50 5.24 14.81 0.42
C ILE A 50 4.51 14.21 -0.77
N PRO A 51 4.59 14.85 -1.97
CA PRO A 51 4.01 14.29 -3.18
C PRO A 51 4.64 12.94 -3.54
N ILE A 52 3.80 11.93 -3.82
CA ILE A 52 4.26 10.56 -4.14
C ILE A 52 4.89 10.45 -5.53
N GLY A 53 4.73 11.46 -6.37
CA GLY A 53 5.20 11.46 -7.77
C GLY A 53 6.68 11.15 -7.93
N ASN A 54 7.53 11.62 -7.02
CA ASN A 54 8.95 11.30 -7.03
C ASN A 54 9.21 9.79 -6.91
N THR A 55 8.40 9.08 -6.12
CA THR A 55 8.46 7.63 -5.98
C THR A 55 8.01 6.94 -7.27
N PHE A 56 6.93 7.42 -7.89
CA PHE A 56 6.44 6.89 -9.17
C PHE A 56 7.44 7.06 -10.31
N ILE A 57 8.17 8.19 -10.33
CA ILE A 57 9.23 8.43 -11.33
C ILE A 57 10.39 7.42 -11.18
N GLN A 58 10.72 7.01 -9.96
CA GLN A 58 11.74 5.97 -9.74
C GLN A 58 11.30 4.62 -10.33
N PHE A 59 10.01 4.28 -10.27
CA PHE A 59 9.49 3.06 -10.89
C PHE A 59 9.64 3.08 -12.42
N LYS A 60 9.49 4.23 -13.06
CA LYS A 60 9.66 4.38 -14.52
C LYS A 60 11.03 3.87 -15.00
N ARG A 61 12.10 4.15 -14.24
CA ARG A 61 13.43 3.64 -14.57
C ARG A 61 13.50 2.12 -14.43
N MET A 62 13.00 1.59 -13.31
CA MET A 62 12.97 0.14 -13.05
C MET A 62 12.20 -0.60 -14.14
N ILE A 63 11.01 -0.10 -14.51
CA ILE A 63 10.14 -0.70 -15.54
C ILE A 63 10.89 -0.75 -16.86
N ARG A 64 11.51 0.35 -17.29
CA ARG A 64 12.29 0.40 -18.55
C ARG A 64 13.43 -0.61 -18.56
N ASP A 65 14.17 -0.74 -17.45
CA ASP A 65 15.31 -1.63 -17.36
C ASP A 65 14.86 -3.11 -17.38
N LEU A 66 13.74 -3.44 -16.69
CA LEU A 66 13.13 -4.78 -16.72
C LEU A 66 12.51 -5.11 -18.07
N ALA A 67 11.76 -4.18 -18.67
CA ALA A 67 11.17 -4.36 -20.00
C ALA A 67 12.22 -4.69 -21.05
N LYS A 68 13.35 -3.94 -21.05
CA LYS A 68 14.48 -4.21 -21.92
C LYS A 68 15.11 -5.59 -21.67
N LYS A 69 15.24 -6.00 -20.40
CA LYS A 69 15.81 -7.32 -20.04
C LYS A 69 14.94 -8.48 -20.50
N LEU A 70 13.61 -8.29 -20.52
CA LEU A 70 12.63 -9.30 -20.86
C LEU A 70 12.11 -9.21 -22.30
N ASP A 71 12.71 -8.32 -23.10
CA ASP A 71 12.30 -8.03 -24.49
C ASP A 71 10.80 -7.73 -24.63
N LYS A 72 10.27 -6.92 -23.69
CA LYS A 72 8.88 -6.47 -23.68
C LYS A 72 8.78 -4.99 -23.95
N LYS A 73 7.76 -4.57 -24.71
CA LYS A 73 7.42 -3.16 -24.86
C LYS A 73 6.38 -2.78 -23.82
N ILE A 74 6.69 -1.80 -22.98
CA ILE A 74 5.82 -1.41 -21.86
C ILE A 74 5.71 0.10 -21.77
N LYS A 75 4.49 0.59 -21.83
CA LYS A 75 4.10 1.97 -21.52
C LYS A 75 3.79 2.07 -20.03
N PHE A 76 4.30 3.09 -19.37
CA PHE A 76 4.02 3.37 -17.96
C PHE A 76 3.34 4.71 -17.80
N ASP A 77 2.08 4.70 -17.39
CA ASP A 77 1.25 5.87 -17.17
C ASP A 77 1.15 6.17 -15.67
N ILE A 78 1.36 7.44 -15.30
CA ILE A 78 1.30 7.93 -13.92
C ILE A 78 0.17 8.95 -13.80
N LYS A 79 -0.69 8.83 -12.78
CA LYS A 79 -1.72 9.80 -12.42
C LYS A 79 -1.66 10.12 -10.93
N GLY A 80 -2.01 11.35 -10.55
CA GLY A 80 -2.08 11.77 -9.16
C GLY A 80 -0.73 11.78 -8.44
N GLY A 81 0.36 12.04 -9.15
CA GLY A 81 1.69 12.17 -8.54
C GLY A 81 1.81 13.34 -7.56
N GLU A 82 0.89 14.29 -7.62
CA GLU A 82 0.75 15.42 -6.68
C GLU A 82 0.10 15.04 -5.35
N THR A 83 -0.47 13.83 -5.24
CA THR A 83 -1.08 13.34 -4.00
C THR A 83 -0.06 13.30 -2.87
N GLU A 84 -0.35 14.02 -1.81
CA GLU A 84 0.52 14.12 -0.65
C GLU A 84 0.29 12.97 0.32
N ILE A 85 1.38 12.33 0.75
CA ILE A 85 1.36 11.18 1.65
C ILE A 85 2.47 11.35 2.69
N ASP A 86 2.23 10.90 3.92
CA ASP A 86 3.26 10.87 4.96
C ASP A 86 4.50 10.12 4.48
N LYS A 87 5.66 10.73 4.62
CA LYS A 87 6.95 10.18 4.19
C LYS A 87 7.19 8.77 4.75
N THR A 88 6.80 8.50 6.00
CA THR A 88 7.01 7.16 6.61
C THR A 88 6.09 6.11 6.01
N ILE A 89 4.91 6.49 5.52
CA ILE A 89 4.03 5.60 4.79
C ILE A 89 4.64 5.30 3.43
N ILE A 90 5.11 6.32 2.71
CA ILE A 90 5.79 6.13 1.41
C ILE A 90 6.97 5.15 1.56
N GLU A 91 7.82 5.33 2.57
CA GLU A 91 8.97 4.44 2.82
C GLU A 91 8.55 2.97 3.02
N LYS A 92 7.38 2.73 3.64
CA LYS A 92 6.85 1.37 3.86
C LYS A 92 6.22 0.75 2.62
N ILE A 93 5.58 1.55 1.75
CA ILE A 93 4.85 1.03 0.58
C ILE A 93 5.70 0.89 -0.68
N VAL A 94 6.87 1.55 -0.75
CA VAL A 94 7.75 1.52 -1.94
C VAL A 94 8.11 0.10 -2.36
N ASP A 95 8.49 -0.76 -1.41
CA ASP A 95 8.90 -2.14 -1.71
C ASP A 95 7.73 -3.02 -2.14
N PRO A 96 6.57 -3.00 -1.47
CA PRO A 96 5.34 -3.63 -1.96
C PRO A 96 4.96 -3.19 -3.37
N LEU A 97 4.90 -1.88 -3.65
CA LEU A 97 4.56 -1.35 -4.97
C LEU A 97 5.56 -1.81 -6.04
N ARG A 98 6.85 -1.77 -5.73
CA ARG A 98 7.91 -2.28 -6.61
C ARG A 98 7.72 -3.76 -6.94
N HIS A 99 7.34 -4.56 -5.94
CA HIS A 99 7.08 -5.99 -6.13
C HIS A 99 5.86 -6.23 -7.03
N MET A 100 4.77 -5.51 -6.83
CA MET A 100 3.57 -5.60 -7.66
C MET A 100 3.86 -5.24 -9.12
N ILE A 101 4.54 -4.10 -9.35
CA ILE A 101 4.93 -3.68 -10.70
C ILE A 101 5.81 -4.74 -11.36
N ARG A 102 6.76 -5.32 -10.62
CA ARG A 102 7.59 -6.41 -11.13
C ARG A 102 6.76 -7.61 -11.52
N ASN A 103 5.78 -8.02 -10.71
CA ASN A 103 4.88 -9.13 -11.03
C ASN A 103 4.06 -8.86 -12.30
N SER A 104 3.55 -7.63 -12.48
CA SER A 104 2.89 -7.23 -13.71
C SER A 104 3.81 -7.36 -14.92
N ILE A 105 5.08 -6.98 -14.81
CA ILE A 105 6.05 -7.11 -15.91
C ILE A 105 6.44 -8.56 -16.17
N ASP A 106 6.81 -9.30 -15.14
CA ASP A 106 7.33 -10.68 -15.27
C ASP A 106 6.23 -11.63 -15.72
N HIS A 107 5.04 -11.53 -15.12
CA HIS A 107 3.98 -12.53 -15.22
C HIS A 107 2.68 -12.01 -15.83
N GLY A 108 2.37 -10.71 -15.73
CA GLY A 108 1.16 -10.09 -16.27
C GLY A 108 1.26 -9.81 -17.75
N ILE A 109 2.16 -8.90 -18.15
CA ILE A 109 2.31 -8.47 -19.54
C ILE A 109 2.94 -9.59 -20.40
N GLU A 110 2.25 -9.91 -21.51
CA GLU A 110 2.74 -10.88 -22.50
C GLU A 110 3.86 -10.26 -23.36
N SER A 111 4.60 -11.12 -24.09
CA SER A 111 5.53 -10.66 -25.14
C SER A 111 4.79 -9.97 -26.27
N SER A 112 5.48 -9.10 -27.03
CA SER A 112 4.86 -8.39 -28.16
C SER A 112 4.20 -9.36 -29.15
N ALA A 113 4.84 -10.47 -29.47
CA ALA A 113 4.29 -11.48 -30.39
C ALA A 113 3.03 -12.18 -29.83
N GLU A 114 3.01 -12.50 -28.53
CA GLU A 114 1.82 -13.09 -27.89
C GLU A 114 0.65 -12.10 -27.83
N ARG A 115 0.93 -10.80 -27.62
CA ARG A 115 -0.08 -9.76 -27.61
C ARG A 115 -0.71 -9.58 -28.99
N GLU A 116 0.12 -9.48 -30.03
CA GLU A 116 -0.35 -9.37 -31.41
C GLU A 116 -1.19 -10.59 -31.83
N ALA A 117 -0.77 -11.81 -31.46
CA ALA A 117 -1.54 -13.04 -31.72
C ALA A 117 -2.92 -13.03 -31.07
N LYS A 118 -3.10 -12.28 -29.98
CA LYS A 118 -4.39 -12.06 -29.28
C LYS A 118 -5.12 -10.81 -29.72
N GLY A 119 -4.63 -10.09 -30.73
CA GLY A 119 -5.23 -8.83 -31.22
C GLY A 119 -5.06 -7.65 -30.27
N LYS A 120 -4.14 -7.72 -29.31
CA LYS A 120 -3.78 -6.61 -28.45
C LYS A 120 -2.68 -5.75 -29.08
N ASN A 121 -2.50 -4.52 -28.57
CA ASN A 121 -1.36 -3.69 -28.95
C ASN A 121 -0.05 -4.39 -28.55
N GLU A 122 0.98 -4.31 -29.38
CA GLU A 122 2.32 -4.87 -29.10
C GLU A 122 2.92 -4.33 -27.79
N GLU A 123 2.60 -3.09 -27.44
CA GLU A 123 3.01 -2.43 -26.22
C GLU A 123 1.99 -2.67 -25.12
N GLY A 124 2.42 -3.31 -24.01
CA GLY A 124 1.63 -3.47 -22.82
C GLY A 124 1.58 -2.17 -22.01
N THR A 125 0.53 -1.96 -21.24
CA THR A 125 0.36 -0.76 -20.41
C THR A 125 0.31 -1.12 -18.95
N ILE A 126 1.13 -0.43 -18.13
CA ILE A 126 1.03 -0.43 -16.69
C ILE A 126 0.67 0.99 -16.25
N LYS A 127 -0.39 1.14 -15.45
CA LYS A 127 -0.80 2.42 -14.89
C LYS A 127 -0.61 2.39 -13.39
N ILE A 128 -0.16 3.51 -12.82
CA ILE A 128 -0.20 3.76 -11.39
C ILE A 128 -0.93 5.06 -11.12
N SER A 129 -1.83 5.05 -10.16
CA SER A 129 -2.56 6.24 -9.75
C SER A 129 -2.60 6.38 -8.24
N ALA A 130 -2.66 7.62 -7.76
CA ALA A 130 -2.89 7.95 -6.36
C ALA A 130 -3.93 9.06 -6.25
N TYR A 131 -4.82 8.97 -5.26
CA TYR A 131 -5.82 9.99 -4.99
C TYR A 131 -6.38 9.86 -3.58
N HIS A 132 -7.01 10.93 -3.08
CA HIS A 132 -7.72 10.91 -1.80
C HIS A 132 -9.17 10.52 -2.00
N GLN A 133 -9.66 9.59 -1.19
CA GLN A 133 -11.07 9.19 -1.16
C GLN A 133 -11.49 8.86 0.28
N GLY A 134 -12.54 9.51 0.76
CA GLY A 134 -13.11 9.20 2.09
C GLY A 134 -12.18 9.41 3.28
N GLY A 135 -11.16 10.28 3.14
CA GLY A 135 -10.13 10.50 4.16
C GLY A 135 -8.94 9.53 4.10
N GLU A 136 -8.97 8.62 3.13
CA GLU A 136 -7.89 7.66 2.86
C GLU A 136 -7.12 8.03 1.59
N VAL A 137 -5.89 7.53 1.48
CA VAL A 137 -5.11 7.60 0.25
C VAL A 137 -5.23 6.27 -0.48
N ILE A 138 -5.76 6.30 -1.68
CA ILE A 138 -5.86 5.14 -2.54
C ILE A 138 -4.70 5.16 -3.53
N ILE A 139 -4.00 4.04 -3.65
CA ILE A 139 -2.99 3.81 -4.68
C ILE A 139 -3.39 2.58 -5.48
N GLU A 140 -3.55 2.75 -6.79
CA GLU A 140 -3.96 1.68 -7.70
C GLU A 140 -2.85 1.37 -8.69
N ILE A 141 -2.65 0.09 -8.96
CA ILE A 141 -1.79 -0.41 -10.04
C ILE A 141 -2.64 -1.28 -10.96
N GLU A 142 -2.68 -0.91 -12.23
CA GLU A 142 -3.39 -1.62 -13.29
C GLU A 142 -2.41 -2.09 -14.36
N ASP A 143 -2.61 -3.30 -14.89
CA ASP A 143 -1.96 -3.74 -16.11
C ASP A 143 -2.98 -4.32 -17.11
N ASP A 144 -2.66 -4.25 -18.42
CA ASP A 144 -3.48 -4.79 -19.50
C ASP A 144 -2.97 -6.18 -19.98
N GLY A 145 -2.28 -6.88 -19.08
CA GLY A 145 -1.72 -8.20 -19.34
C GLY A 145 -2.75 -9.32 -19.48
N LYS A 146 -2.33 -10.55 -19.28
CA LYS A 146 -3.18 -11.75 -19.42
C LYS A 146 -4.13 -12.01 -18.26
N GLY A 147 -4.04 -11.19 -17.19
CA GLY A 147 -4.83 -11.35 -15.97
C GLY A 147 -4.37 -12.56 -15.12
N LEU A 148 -5.18 -12.89 -14.13
CA LEU A 148 -4.95 -13.96 -13.17
C LEU A 148 -5.62 -15.26 -13.65
N ASP A 149 -4.86 -16.36 -13.59
CA ASP A 149 -5.31 -17.71 -13.96
C ASP A 149 -5.86 -18.41 -12.71
N LYS A 150 -7.19 -18.51 -12.63
CA LYS A 150 -7.90 -19.09 -11.48
C LYS A 150 -7.50 -20.53 -11.21
N GLU A 151 -7.33 -21.35 -12.26
CA GLU A 151 -7.02 -22.76 -12.13
C GLU A 151 -5.65 -22.93 -11.49
N LYS A 152 -4.67 -22.17 -11.96
CA LYS A 152 -3.31 -22.17 -11.37
C LYS A 152 -3.28 -21.64 -9.95
N ILE A 153 -4.12 -20.62 -9.63
CA ILE A 153 -4.22 -20.11 -8.25
C ILE A 153 -4.75 -21.21 -7.34
N LEU A 154 -5.83 -21.90 -7.73
CA LEU A 154 -6.41 -22.98 -6.96
C LEU A 154 -5.45 -24.15 -6.77
N GLU A 155 -4.84 -24.66 -7.85
CA GLU A 155 -3.86 -25.73 -7.80
C GLU A 155 -2.75 -25.40 -6.80
N LYS A 156 -2.27 -24.16 -6.83
CA LYS A 156 -1.21 -23.70 -5.97
C LYS A 156 -1.64 -23.55 -4.51
N ALA A 157 -2.83 -23.00 -4.27
CA ALA A 157 -3.38 -22.88 -2.92
C ALA A 157 -3.57 -24.27 -2.28
N ILE A 158 -4.00 -25.26 -3.06
CA ILE A 158 -4.11 -26.66 -2.62
C ILE A 158 -2.73 -27.25 -2.32
N SER A 159 -1.75 -27.06 -3.22
CA SER A 159 -0.39 -27.58 -3.03
C SER A 159 0.30 -26.98 -1.80
N ASN A 160 0.03 -25.71 -1.51
CA ASN A 160 0.53 -25.01 -0.33
C ASN A 160 -0.31 -25.30 0.94
N LYS A 161 -1.34 -26.15 0.85
CA LYS A 161 -2.26 -26.50 1.96
C LYS A 161 -3.02 -25.30 2.55
N LEU A 162 -3.21 -24.24 1.79
CA LEU A 162 -4.02 -23.09 2.17
C LEU A 162 -5.51 -23.39 2.12
N ILE A 163 -5.92 -24.25 1.18
CA ILE A 163 -7.30 -24.71 1.02
C ILE A 163 -7.35 -26.23 0.78
N SER A 164 -8.51 -26.84 1.04
CA SER A 164 -8.78 -28.24 0.72
C SER A 164 -9.20 -28.41 -0.76
N PRO A 165 -8.90 -29.55 -1.41
CA PRO A 165 -9.24 -29.78 -2.83
C PRO A 165 -10.72 -29.63 -3.19
N ASN A 166 -11.62 -29.79 -2.22
CA ASN A 166 -13.07 -29.74 -2.42
C ASN A 166 -13.70 -28.41 -1.94
N THR A 167 -12.90 -27.40 -1.63
CA THR A 167 -13.40 -26.10 -1.17
C THR A 167 -14.05 -25.36 -2.34
N GLN A 168 -15.33 -25.03 -2.23
CA GLN A 168 -16.01 -24.16 -3.19
C GLN A 168 -15.77 -22.70 -2.78
N LEU A 169 -15.12 -21.94 -3.65
CA LEU A 169 -14.81 -20.54 -3.46
C LEU A 169 -15.46 -19.68 -4.55
N LEU A 170 -15.88 -18.49 -4.22
CA LEU A 170 -16.27 -17.47 -5.19
C LEU A 170 -15.02 -16.99 -5.94
N ASN A 171 -15.21 -16.39 -7.11
CA ASN A 171 -14.09 -15.88 -7.91
C ASN A 171 -13.22 -14.88 -7.15
N GLU A 172 -13.85 -14.02 -6.37
CA GLU A 172 -13.18 -12.99 -5.55
C GLU A 172 -12.31 -13.64 -4.47
N ASP A 173 -12.82 -14.68 -3.80
CA ASP A 173 -12.08 -15.42 -2.78
C ASP A 173 -10.86 -16.14 -3.38
N ILE A 174 -11.00 -16.68 -4.61
CA ILE A 174 -9.87 -17.32 -5.30
C ILE A 174 -8.75 -16.30 -5.57
N PHE A 175 -9.09 -15.11 -6.04
CA PHE A 175 -8.08 -14.08 -6.28
C PHE A 175 -7.50 -13.52 -4.97
N ALA A 176 -8.27 -13.50 -3.88
CA ALA A 176 -7.76 -13.09 -2.57
C ALA A 176 -6.67 -14.03 -2.03
N LEU A 177 -6.66 -15.32 -2.45
CA LEU A 177 -5.63 -16.29 -2.03
C LEU A 177 -4.20 -15.87 -2.40
N ILE A 178 -4.01 -15.06 -3.45
CA ILE A 178 -2.66 -14.60 -3.84
C ILE A 178 -2.01 -13.69 -2.77
N PHE A 179 -2.83 -13.11 -1.88
CA PHE A 179 -2.38 -12.28 -0.78
C PHE A 179 -2.18 -13.06 0.53
N GLU A 180 -2.55 -14.33 0.58
CA GLU A 180 -2.37 -15.14 1.78
C GLU A 180 -0.88 -15.43 2.04
N PRO A 181 -0.44 -15.38 3.30
CA PRO A 181 0.91 -15.75 3.68
C PRO A 181 1.24 -17.17 3.19
N GLY A 182 2.39 -17.33 2.54
CA GLY A 182 2.81 -18.63 2.00
C GLY A 182 2.27 -18.94 0.60
N PHE A 183 1.43 -18.09 -0.02
CA PHE A 183 1.00 -18.29 -1.41
C PHE A 183 2.14 -18.05 -2.41
N SER A 184 3.06 -17.12 -2.12
CA SER A 184 4.18 -16.78 -3.02
C SER A 184 5.14 -17.96 -3.23
N THR A 185 5.50 -18.21 -4.47
CA THR A 185 6.13 -19.44 -4.95
C THR A 185 7.62 -19.41 -5.14
N LYS A 186 8.30 -18.38 -4.71
CA LYS A 186 9.75 -18.42 -4.76
C LYS A 186 10.29 -19.02 -3.45
N GLU A 187 10.81 -20.25 -3.56
CA GLU A 187 11.69 -20.89 -2.57
C GLU A 187 12.98 -20.11 -2.29
N SER A 188 13.17 -18.96 -2.87
CA SER A 188 14.26 -18.06 -2.56
C SER A 188 13.73 -16.89 -1.73
N VAL A 189 13.71 -17.06 -0.42
CA VAL A 189 13.98 -15.97 0.50
C VAL A 189 15.36 -15.44 0.12
N THR A 190 15.41 -14.48 -0.79
CA THR A 190 16.65 -13.73 -0.98
C THR A 190 16.88 -12.97 0.32
N GLU A 191 18.00 -13.28 0.99
CA GLU A 191 18.48 -12.69 2.25
C GLU A 191 18.55 -11.14 2.25
N LEU A 192 18.14 -10.48 1.18
CA LEU A 192 18.14 -9.02 1.04
C LEU A 192 16.84 -8.33 1.53
N SER A 193 15.81 -9.08 1.92
CA SER A 193 14.59 -8.53 2.53
C SER A 193 14.46 -9.10 3.94
N GLY A 194 15.25 -8.60 4.85
CA GLY A 194 15.24 -8.98 6.27
C GLY A 194 13.95 -8.62 7.04
N ARG A 195 12.86 -8.41 6.35
CA ARG A 195 11.49 -8.36 6.88
C ARG A 195 10.58 -8.86 5.75
N GLY A 196 9.91 -9.97 5.98
CA GLY A 196 8.93 -10.56 5.06
C GLY A 196 7.77 -9.59 4.76
N VAL A 197 8.02 -8.65 3.86
CA VAL A 197 7.00 -7.78 3.30
C VAL A 197 6.53 -8.50 2.03
N GLY A 198 5.61 -9.45 2.22
CA GLY A 198 4.89 -10.10 1.13
C GLY A 198 3.69 -9.26 0.68
N MET A 199 2.92 -9.76 -0.27
CA MET A 199 1.67 -9.16 -0.75
C MET A 199 0.58 -9.07 0.35
N ASP A 200 0.78 -9.73 1.48
CA ASP A 200 -0.02 -9.63 2.70
C ASP A 200 -0.15 -8.21 3.28
N VAL A 201 0.87 -7.36 3.06
CA VAL A 201 0.82 -5.94 3.47
C VAL A 201 -0.13 -5.12 2.59
N VAL A 202 -0.34 -5.53 1.34
CA VAL A 202 -1.24 -4.85 0.37
C VAL A 202 -2.72 -5.14 0.70
N LYS A 203 -3.04 -6.29 1.29
CA LYS A 203 -4.40 -6.67 1.68
C LYS A 203 -5.00 -5.75 2.75
N ILE A 204 -4.17 -5.15 3.60
CA ILE A 204 -4.63 -4.26 4.67
C ILE A 204 -5.18 -2.93 4.11
N THR A 205 -4.77 -2.54 2.91
CA THR A 205 -5.12 -1.25 2.29
C THR A 205 -6.24 -1.36 1.24
N SER A 206 -6.56 -2.57 0.75
CA SER A 206 -7.52 -2.76 -0.35
C SER A 206 -8.91 -3.22 0.10
N MET A 207 -9.16 -3.43 1.39
CA MET A 207 -10.41 -3.96 1.95
C MET A 207 -11.08 -3.06 2.99
N SER A 208 -10.70 -1.78 3.09
CA SER A 208 -11.36 -0.83 3.98
C SER A 208 -12.32 0.05 3.22
#